data_d0f9dc44a941ae30a951ec3fc4346715
#
_entry.id   d0f9dc44a941ae30a951ec3fc4346715
#
_cell.length_a   1.000
_cell.length_b   1.000
_cell.length_c   1.000
_cell.angle_alpha   90.00
_cell.angle_beta   90.00
_cell.angle_gamma   90.00
#
_symmetry.space_group_name_H-M   'P 1'
#
loop_
_entity.id
_entity.type
_entity.pdbx_description
1 polymer ?
#
loop_
_entity_poly.entity_id
_entity_poly.type
_entity_poly.pdbx_seq_one_letter_code
_entity_poly.pdbx_strand_id
1 'polypeptide(L)'
;MKYTLTIITTILFYISPQAQTVQISMGNNYANQIFYSMQNGEIKNISNDNWDLAFTTDQYASTIRTNDGKGVELYTYHLGDTSDWQNINVSILNNLSSGMYNSEISWYDGAFENNSLGHPDYGWGVYNMINHNVTGDSLYIIKTINGNWKKIWIQELTTAGEYIFKFANLDGSNEITQSISKTNYTDKNFIYFSIDQNTIIDREPISSEWDITFTKYISPVQAMPYPVTGVLTNNNTEVAKATGVTDPLTYFDYSNHNFNNEINSIGYDWKSYQGSFVVDANRCYFIKDKNENIWRLVFNSFDGMSTGNVEFNTELIFNTSSENINKASSLNVFPNPTTQNTNLIFDFEEECLINIYDIFGVQVYSNQLNSTGLKLINLPTGNFDAGLYFLVVYKENRVLAKEKLIVQ
;
A
#
# COMPACT_ATOMS: atom_id res chain seq x y z
N MET A 1 -19.03 -18.23 -60.68
CA MET A 1 -18.66 -18.37 -59.28
C MET A 1 -18.76 -16.99 -58.62
N LYS A 2 -19.77 -16.75 -57.77
CA LYS A 2 -19.95 -15.48 -57.08
C LYS A 2 -19.24 -15.62 -55.70
N TYR A 3 -18.23 -14.84 -55.45
CA TYR A 3 -17.58 -14.79 -54.15
C TYR A 3 -18.37 -13.82 -53.25
N THR A 4 -18.91 -14.32 -52.16
CA THR A 4 -19.55 -13.51 -51.11
C THR A 4 -18.45 -13.07 -50.17
N LEU A 5 -18.18 -11.73 -50.12
CA LEU A 5 -17.25 -11.13 -49.19
C LEU A 5 -17.97 -10.93 -47.85
N THR A 6 -17.61 -11.72 -46.85
CA THR A 6 -18.13 -11.54 -45.48
C THR A 6 -17.23 -10.54 -44.75
N ILE A 7 -17.74 -9.33 -44.51
CA ILE A 7 -17.08 -8.31 -43.71
C ILE A 7 -17.35 -8.66 -42.23
N ILE A 8 -16.33 -9.12 -41.52
CA ILE A 8 -16.38 -9.28 -40.07
C ILE A 8 -16.04 -7.91 -39.44
N THR A 9 -17.05 -7.21 -38.94
CA THR A 9 -16.88 -5.96 -38.18
C THR A 9 -16.48 -6.34 -36.74
N THR A 10 -15.20 -6.24 -36.44
CA THR A 10 -14.72 -6.38 -35.06
C THR A 10 -15.02 -5.08 -34.32
N ILE A 11 -16.01 -5.11 -33.44
CA ILE A 11 -16.30 -3.98 -32.54
C ILE A 11 -15.25 -4.04 -31.41
N LEU A 12 -14.24 -3.18 -31.46
CA LEU A 12 -13.36 -2.93 -30.32
C LEU A 12 -14.13 -2.11 -29.28
N PHE A 13 -14.47 -2.75 -28.18
CA PHE A 13 -14.90 -2.02 -26.99
C PHE A 13 -13.69 -1.32 -26.39
N TYR A 14 -13.60 -0.01 -26.55
CA TYR A 14 -12.76 0.83 -25.72
C TYR A 14 -13.39 0.83 -24.32
N ILE A 15 -12.79 0.10 -23.40
CA ILE A 15 -13.10 0.24 -21.98
C ILE A 15 -12.33 1.49 -21.54
N SER A 16 -13.00 2.66 -21.58
CA SER A 16 -12.52 3.80 -20.79
C SER A 16 -12.47 3.37 -19.33
N PRO A 17 -11.42 3.71 -18.57
CA PRO A 17 -11.43 3.48 -17.12
C PRO A 17 -12.64 4.21 -16.55
N GLN A 18 -13.68 3.47 -16.19
CA GLN A 18 -14.82 4.00 -15.46
C GLN A 18 -14.54 3.83 -13.97
N ALA A 19 -14.93 4.82 -13.19
CA ALA A 19 -14.95 4.70 -11.74
C ALA A 19 -15.73 3.44 -11.35
N GLN A 20 -15.07 2.52 -10.67
CA GLN A 20 -15.67 1.28 -10.19
C GLN A 20 -16.13 1.47 -8.76
N THR A 21 -17.41 1.21 -8.49
CA THR A 21 -17.91 1.12 -7.11
C THR A 21 -17.56 -0.25 -6.54
N VAL A 22 -16.92 -0.24 -5.39
CA VAL A 22 -16.45 -1.43 -4.68
C VAL A 22 -17.09 -1.48 -3.31
N GLN A 23 -17.54 -2.65 -2.90
CA GLN A 23 -17.98 -2.91 -1.53
C GLN A 23 -17.15 -4.04 -0.95
N ILE A 24 -16.61 -3.82 0.25
CA ILE A 24 -15.88 -4.80 1.06
C ILE A 24 -16.53 -4.92 2.42
N SER A 25 -16.25 -6.01 3.16
CA SER A 25 -16.78 -6.20 4.51
C SER A 25 -15.70 -6.72 5.46
N MET A 26 -15.41 -5.93 6.50
CA MET A 26 -14.56 -6.37 7.61
C MET A 26 -15.29 -7.30 8.60
N GLY A 27 -16.55 -7.58 8.35
CA GLY A 27 -17.41 -8.42 9.20
C GLY A 27 -17.87 -7.72 10.48
N ASN A 28 -18.73 -8.42 11.21
CA ASN A 28 -19.24 -7.95 12.51
C ASN A 28 -18.07 -7.69 13.48
N ASN A 29 -18.14 -6.57 14.22
CA ASN A 29 -17.10 -6.11 15.15
C ASN A 29 -15.71 -5.96 14.49
N TYR A 30 -15.67 -5.80 13.15
CA TYR A 30 -14.42 -5.73 12.40
C TYR A 30 -13.51 -6.94 12.67
N ALA A 31 -14.14 -8.13 12.60
CA ALA A 31 -13.45 -9.40 12.87
C ALA A 31 -12.32 -9.68 11.87
N ASN A 32 -12.42 -9.11 10.68
CA ASN A 32 -11.48 -9.34 9.59
C ASN A 32 -10.60 -8.11 9.30
N GLN A 33 -9.42 -8.40 8.78
CA GLN A 33 -8.55 -7.47 8.06
C GLN A 33 -8.65 -7.77 6.57
N ILE A 34 -8.67 -6.71 5.75
CA ILE A 34 -8.75 -6.84 4.29
C ILE A 34 -7.51 -6.22 3.66
N PHE A 35 -6.81 -7.00 2.85
CA PHE A 35 -5.73 -6.53 1.98
C PHE A 35 -6.30 -6.28 0.59
N TYR A 36 -6.08 -5.11 0.06
CA TYR A 36 -6.68 -4.63 -1.19
C TYR A 36 -5.63 -4.09 -2.13
N SER A 37 -5.70 -4.49 -3.39
CA SER A 37 -4.91 -3.91 -4.49
C SER A 37 -5.78 -2.94 -5.28
N MET A 38 -5.27 -1.75 -5.56
CA MET A 38 -5.96 -0.78 -6.41
C MET A 38 -6.22 -1.36 -7.80
N GLN A 39 -5.30 -2.19 -8.30
CA GLN A 39 -5.40 -2.83 -9.62
C GLN A 39 -6.28 -4.09 -9.63
N ASN A 40 -6.19 -4.94 -8.59
CA ASN A 40 -6.75 -6.29 -8.61
C ASN A 40 -7.94 -6.50 -7.66
N GLY A 41 -8.31 -5.47 -6.86
CA GLY A 41 -9.40 -5.55 -5.89
C GLY A 41 -9.00 -6.21 -4.57
N GLU A 42 -9.95 -6.87 -3.91
CA GLU A 42 -9.73 -7.59 -2.65
C GLU A 42 -8.80 -8.79 -2.88
N ILE A 43 -7.59 -8.74 -2.29
CA ILE A 43 -6.60 -9.82 -2.39
C ILE A 43 -6.84 -10.87 -1.32
N LYS A 44 -7.12 -10.42 -0.09
CA LYS A 44 -7.34 -11.33 1.03
C LYS A 44 -8.24 -10.69 2.08
N ASN A 45 -9.21 -11.46 2.56
CA ASN A 45 -10.08 -11.12 3.66
C ASN A 45 -9.91 -12.21 4.73
N ILE A 46 -9.35 -11.87 5.87
CA ILE A 46 -8.90 -12.86 6.84
C ILE A 46 -9.16 -12.39 8.26
N SER A 47 -9.45 -13.34 9.16
CA SER A 47 -9.63 -13.06 10.58
C SER A 47 -8.48 -12.22 11.15
N ASN A 48 -8.83 -11.18 11.90
CA ASN A 48 -7.87 -10.33 12.61
C ASN A 48 -7.83 -10.63 14.12
N ASP A 49 -8.51 -11.70 14.56
CA ASP A 49 -8.63 -12.11 15.96
C ASP A 49 -7.78 -13.35 16.30
N ASN A 50 -6.75 -13.66 15.51
CA ASN A 50 -6.02 -14.92 15.61
C ASN A 50 -4.49 -14.76 15.78
N TRP A 51 -3.99 -13.55 16.01
CA TRP A 51 -2.56 -13.31 16.16
C TRP A 51 -2.28 -12.29 17.28
N ASP A 52 -1.09 -12.35 17.85
CA ASP A 52 -0.65 -11.49 18.94
C ASP A 52 0.54 -10.60 18.53
N LEU A 53 1.53 -11.18 17.85
CA LEU A 53 2.78 -10.55 17.45
C LEU A 53 2.97 -10.58 15.93
N ALA A 54 3.65 -9.56 15.41
CA ALA A 54 4.10 -9.52 14.02
C ALA A 54 5.57 -9.04 13.98
N PHE A 55 6.44 -9.91 13.45
CA PHE A 55 7.87 -9.69 13.31
C PHE A 55 8.18 -9.23 11.88
N THR A 56 8.91 -8.13 11.72
CA THR A 56 9.29 -7.66 10.38
C THR A 56 10.17 -8.66 9.65
N THR A 57 9.95 -8.76 8.34
CA THR A 57 10.80 -9.56 7.45
C THR A 57 11.95 -8.76 6.85
N ASP A 58 11.89 -7.42 6.95
CA ASP A 58 12.93 -6.53 6.44
C ASP A 58 14.29 -6.88 7.05
N GLN A 59 15.29 -7.05 6.18
CA GLN A 59 16.64 -7.49 6.57
C GLN A 59 17.29 -6.52 7.55
N TYR A 60 17.00 -5.22 7.45
CA TYR A 60 17.68 -4.16 8.20
C TYR A 60 16.85 -3.63 9.38
N ALA A 61 15.64 -4.14 9.58
CA ALA A 61 14.77 -3.73 10.67
C ALA A 61 14.66 -4.80 11.74
N SER A 62 14.38 -4.39 12.98
CA SER A 62 14.18 -5.27 14.13
C SER A 62 12.77 -5.18 14.71
N THR A 63 11.85 -4.58 13.98
CA THR A 63 10.51 -4.19 14.43
C THR A 63 9.65 -5.39 14.82
N ILE A 64 8.99 -5.24 15.98
CA ILE A 64 8.00 -6.18 16.48
C ILE A 64 6.72 -5.43 16.85
N ARG A 65 5.63 -5.74 16.15
CA ARG A 65 4.32 -5.15 16.36
C ARG A 65 3.39 -6.08 17.13
N THR A 66 2.41 -5.50 17.80
CA THR A 66 1.33 -6.24 18.47
C THR A 66 0.01 -6.04 17.74
N ASN A 67 -0.97 -6.90 17.98
CA ASN A 67 -2.34 -6.71 17.51
C ASN A 67 -3.14 -5.78 18.45
N ASP A 68 -2.57 -4.60 18.69
CA ASP A 68 -3.09 -3.61 19.66
C ASP A 68 -4.50 -3.12 19.31
N GLY A 69 -4.78 -2.89 18.02
CA GLY A 69 -6.10 -2.51 17.51
C GLY A 69 -7.21 -3.52 17.84
N LYS A 70 -6.85 -4.76 18.12
CA LYS A 70 -7.77 -5.85 18.48
C LYS A 70 -7.72 -6.22 19.97
N GLY A 71 -6.90 -5.52 20.77
CA GLY A 71 -6.87 -5.62 22.21
C GLY A 71 -5.73 -6.45 22.79
N VAL A 72 -4.68 -6.74 22.02
CA VAL A 72 -3.41 -7.18 22.58
C VAL A 72 -2.79 -5.99 23.30
N GLU A 73 -2.42 -6.17 24.58
CA GLU A 73 -1.83 -5.15 25.42
C GLU A 73 -0.38 -5.52 25.74
N LEU A 74 0.53 -4.55 25.67
CA LEU A 74 1.95 -4.72 25.95
C LEU A 74 2.41 -3.71 26.99
N TYR A 75 3.22 -4.16 27.95
CA TYR A 75 3.78 -3.35 29.04
C TYR A 75 5.23 -3.78 29.31
N THR A 76 6.12 -2.82 29.55
CA THR A 76 7.48 -3.11 30.02
C THR A 76 7.44 -3.59 31.48
N TYR A 77 8.19 -4.62 31.80
CA TYR A 77 8.49 -4.99 33.18
C TYR A 77 9.52 -4.00 33.76
N HIS A 78 9.08 -3.05 34.57
CA HIS A 78 9.85 -1.91 35.04
C HIS A 78 10.48 -2.10 36.43
N LEU A 79 10.34 -3.31 37.03
CA LEU A 79 10.81 -3.61 38.40
C LEU A 79 12.19 -4.26 38.45
N GLY A 80 12.80 -4.51 37.29
CA GLY A 80 14.09 -5.16 37.18
C GLY A 80 14.53 -5.38 35.74
N ASP A 81 15.45 -6.27 35.53
CA ASP A 81 16.04 -6.62 34.23
C ASP A 81 15.78 -8.08 33.84
N THR A 82 16.48 -8.57 32.81
CA THR A 82 16.30 -9.93 32.28
C THR A 82 16.63 -11.05 33.28
N SER A 83 17.40 -10.76 34.33
CA SER A 83 17.69 -11.72 35.41
C SER A 83 16.46 -11.98 36.29
N ASP A 84 15.47 -11.09 36.26
CA ASP A 84 14.22 -11.21 37.02
C ASP A 84 13.14 -12.04 36.34
N TRP A 85 13.46 -12.68 35.22
CA TRP A 85 12.51 -13.53 34.48
C TRP A 85 11.73 -14.49 35.38
N GLN A 86 12.41 -15.17 36.30
CA GLN A 86 11.79 -16.13 37.19
C GLN A 86 10.99 -15.48 38.34
N ASN A 87 11.24 -14.21 38.63
CA ASN A 87 10.60 -13.47 39.72
C ASN A 87 9.25 -12.86 39.30
N ILE A 88 9.01 -12.72 37.97
CA ILE A 88 7.74 -12.22 37.46
C ILE A 88 6.61 -13.19 37.81
N ASN A 89 5.59 -12.67 38.47
CA ASN A 89 4.39 -13.40 38.86
C ASN A 89 3.14 -12.53 38.71
N VAL A 90 1.98 -13.07 39.06
CA VAL A 90 0.66 -12.42 38.84
C VAL A 90 0.53 -11.06 39.55
N SER A 91 1.31 -10.80 40.61
CA SER A 91 1.23 -9.53 41.33
C SER A 91 1.64 -8.30 40.50
N ILE A 92 2.38 -8.52 39.39
CA ILE A 92 2.75 -7.45 38.47
C ILE A 92 1.53 -6.73 37.87
N LEU A 93 0.41 -7.41 37.75
CA LEU A 93 -0.84 -6.85 37.22
C LEU A 93 -1.40 -5.69 38.06
N ASN A 94 -0.98 -5.57 39.34
CA ASN A 94 -1.34 -4.46 40.20
C ASN A 94 -0.41 -3.22 40.00
N ASN A 95 0.64 -3.37 39.21
CA ASN A 95 1.65 -2.32 39.01
C ASN A 95 2.23 -2.41 37.58
N LEU A 96 1.35 -2.32 36.58
CA LEU A 96 1.78 -2.27 35.19
C LEU A 96 2.34 -0.87 34.86
N SER A 97 3.31 -0.81 33.95
CA SER A 97 3.78 0.43 33.33
C SER A 97 2.71 1.05 32.43
N SER A 98 3.05 2.13 31.73
CA SER A 98 2.20 2.62 30.62
C SER A 98 2.13 1.58 29.51
N GLY A 99 0.97 1.49 28.87
CA GLY A 99 0.78 0.63 27.70
C GLY A 99 1.64 1.08 26.52
N MET A 100 2.11 0.12 25.76
CA MET A 100 2.96 0.32 24.59
C MET A 100 2.17 -0.03 23.33
N TYR A 101 2.29 0.82 22.31
CA TYR A 101 1.46 0.73 21.09
C TYR A 101 2.33 0.82 19.84
N ASN A 102 1.84 0.24 18.75
CA ASN A 102 2.49 0.42 17.45
C ASN A 102 2.33 1.86 16.96
N SER A 103 3.33 2.35 16.23
CA SER A 103 3.20 3.58 15.47
C SER A 103 2.07 3.47 14.45
N GLU A 104 1.25 4.52 14.34
CA GLU A 104 0.22 4.63 13.31
C GLU A 104 0.74 5.23 12.00
N ILE A 105 1.96 5.78 12.00
CA ILE A 105 2.55 6.47 10.84
C ILE A 105 3.66 5.65 10.16
N SER A 106 4.15 4.57 10.79
CA SER A 106 5.25 3.77 10.26
C SER A 106 5.07 2.28 10.56
N TRP A 107 5.35 1.41 9.58
CA TRP A 107 5.46 -0.02 9.80
C TRP A 107 6.71 -0.42 10.58
N TYR A 108 7.75 0.43 10.59
CA TYR A 108 9.06 0.16 11.18
C TYR A 108 9.21 0.62 12.62
N ASP A 109 8.12 1.05 13.26
CA ASP A 109 8.08 1.47 14.65
C ASP A 109 6.91 0.72 15.34
N GLY A 110 7.24 -0.40 15.97
CA GLY A 110 6.30 -1.30 16.64
C GLY A 110 6.15 -1.00 18.12
N ALA A 111 5.26 -1.73 18.79
CA ALA A 111 5.02 -1.56 20.21
C ALA A 111 6.28 -1.86 21.06
N PHE A 112 7.11 -2.81 20.64
CA PHE A 112 8.33 -3.18 21.38
C PHE A 112 9.45 -2.14 21.26
N GLU A 113 9.37 -1.22 20.28
CA GLU A 113 10.31 -0.12 20.06
C GLU A 113 9.96 1.17 20.82
N ASN A 114 8.81 1.25 21.50
CA ASN A 114 8.33 2.51 22.13
C ASN A 114 9.32 3.16 23.11
N ASN A 115 10.16 2.36 23.77
CA ASN A 115 11.16 2.86 24.72
C ASN A 115 12.56 3.03 24.11
N SER A 116 12.70 2.93 22.79
CA SER A 116 13.97 3.06 22.10
C SER A 116 14.57 4.46 22.30
N LEU A 117 15.87 4.49 22.60
CA LEU A 117 16.66 5.72 22.66
C LEU A 117 17.36 6.03 21.33
N GLY A 118 17.11 5.20 20.32
CA GLY A 118 17.79 5.23 19.04
C GLY A 118 19.05 4.38 19.00
N HIS A 119 19.54 4.09 17.77
CA HIS A 119 20.69 3.19 17.56
C HIS A 119 21.84 3.48 18.54
N PRO A 120 22.41 2.46 19.22
CA PRO A 120 22.19 1.01 19.06
C PRO A 120 21.03 0.42 19.88
N ASP A 121 20.26 1.20 20.59
CA ASP A 121 19.11 0.77 21.38
C ASP A 121 17.84 0.77 20.51
N TYR A 122 17.19 -0.39 20.39
CA TYR A 122 15.95 -0.60 19.66
C TYR A 122 14.73 -0.78 20.58
N GLY A 123 14.86 -0.46 21.86
CA GLY A 123 13.80 -0.54 22.87
C GLY A 123 13.65 -1.91 23.50
N TRP A 124 13.58 -3.00 22.72
CA TRP A 124 13.53 -4.36 23.22
C TRP A 124 14.91 -5.00 23.40
N GLY A 125 15.95 -4.39 22.81
CA GLY A 125 17.30 -4.89 22.85
C GLY A 125 18.32 -3.96 22.23
N VAL A 126 19.59 -4.26 22.43
CA VAL A 126 20.73 -3.46 22.00
C VAL A 126 21.49 -4.16 20.89
N TYR A 127 21.75 -3.42 19.81
CA TYR A 127 22.55 -3.88 18.67
C TYR A 127 24.03 -3.95 19.03
N ASN A 128 24.64 -5.07 18.75
CA ASN A 128 26.06 -5.31 18.98
C ASN A 128 26.87 -5.03 17.71
N MET A 129 27.72 -4.02 17.76
CA MET A 129 28.57 -3.58 16.64
C MET A 129 29.62 -4.60 16.17
N ILE A 130 29.85 -5.68 16.93
CA ILE A 130 30.88 -6.70 16.61
C ILE A 130 30.29 -7.89 15.89
N ASN A 131 29.19 -8.46 16.44
CA ASN A 131 28.54 -9.65 15.85
C ASN A 131 27.27 -9.33 15.08
N HIS A 132 26.83 -8.06 15.13
CA HIS A 132 25.65 -7.54 14.45
C HIS A 132 24.31 -8.16 14.87
N ASN A 133 24.26 -8.84 16.02
CA ASN A 133 23.02 -9.28 16.61
C ASN A 133 22.37 -8.15 17.41
N VAL A 134 21.05 -8.20 17.60
CA VAL A 134 20.35 -7.40 18.61
C VAL A 134 20.10 -8.31 19.79
N THR A 135 20.65 -7.97 20.97
CA THR A 135 20.48 -8.75 22.20
C THR A 135 19.42 -8.12 23.07
N GLY A 136 18.41 -8.89 23.42
CA GLY A 136 17.28 -8.46 24.25
C GLY A 136 17.67 -8.20 25.70
N ASP A 137 17.40 -7.00 26.16
CA ASP A 137 17.72 -6.52 27.53
C ASP A 137 16.48 -6.21 28.36
N SER A 138 15.29 -6.32 27.78
CA SER A 138 14.02 -5.91 28.40
C SER A 138 13.04 -7.07 28.51
N LEU A 139 12.26 -7.09 29.60
CA LEU A 139 11.17 -8.03 29.83
C LEU A 139 9.82 -7.32 29.69
N TYR A 140 8.81 -8.07 29.23
CA TYR A 140 7.49 -7.51 28.99
C TYR A 140 6.38 -8.37 29.60
N ILE A 141 5.26 -7.71 29.88
CA ILE A 141 3.98 -8.33 30.24
C ILE A 141 3.05 -8.10 29.05
N ILE A 142 2.48 -9.15 28.54
CA ILE A 142 1.57 -9.11 27.40
C ILE A 142 0.25 -9.77 27.77
N LYS A 143 -0.86 -9.11 27.35
CA LYS A 143 -2.19 -9.73 27.36
C LYS A 143 -2.50 -10.13 25.92
N THR A 144 -2.68 -11.42 25.69
CA THR A 144 -2.94 -11.98 24.36
C THR A 144 -4.32 -11.59 23.84
N ILE A 145 -4.55 -11.82 22.55
CA ILE A 145 -5.84 -11.59 21.89
C ILE A 145 -7.00 -12.32 22.59
N ASN A 146 -6.74 -13.45 23.22
CA ASN A 146 -7.72 -14.22 24.00
C ASN A 146 -7.84 -13.78 25.46
N GLY A 147 -7.13 -12.71 25.86
CA GLY A 147 -7.17 -12.16 27.22
C GLY A 147 -6.26 -12.85 28.24
N ASN A 148 -5.38 -13.75 27.80
CA ASN A 148 -4.43 -14.44 28.68
C ASN A 148 -3.22 -13.56 28.97
N TRP A 149 -2.86 -13.42 30.25
CA TRP A 149 -1.66 -12.71 30.65
C TRP A 149 -0.43 -13.61 30.61
N LYS A 150 0.62 -13.13 29.93
CA LYS A 150 1.90 -13.81 29.80
C LYS A 150 3.04 -12.86 30.11
N LYS A 151 4.21 -13.42 30.46
CA LYS A 151 5.49 -12.72 30.38
C LYS A 151 6.20 -13.13 29.12
N ILE A 152 6.91 -12.19 28.49
CA ILE A 152 7.64 -12.41 27.22
C ILE A 152 8.99 -11.71 27.25
N TRP A 153 9.99 -12.34 26.67
CA TRP A 153 11.32 -11.81 26.45
C TRP A 153 11.76 -12.09 25.02
N ILE A 154 12.00 -11.04 24.26
CA ILE A 154 12.68 -11.13 22.97
C ILE A 154 14.16 -11.24 23.28
N GLN A 155 14.75 -12.41 23.10
CA GLN A 155 16.09 -12.70 23.56
C GLN A 155 17.16 -12.22 22.57
N GLU A 156 16.91 -12.41 21.26
CA GLU A 156 17.89 -12.08 20.23
C GLU A 156 17.23 -11.95 18.86
N LEU A 157 17.77 -11.05 18.04
CA LEU A 157 17.69 -11.12 16.58
C LEU A 157 19.10 -11.34 16.05
N THR A 158 19.33 -12.50 15.44
CA THR A 158 20.64 -12.86 14.89
C THR A 158 20.90 -12.19 13.54
N THR A 159 22.18 -12.08 13.15
CA THR A 159 22.57 -11.63 11.79
C THR A 159 22.02 -12.51 10.68
N ALA A 160 21.65 -13.76 10.99
CA ALA A 160 20.98 -14.65 10.04
C ALA A 160 19.49 -14.32 9.86
N GLY A 161 18.98 -13.31 10.58
CA GLY A 161 17.58 -12.90 10.52
C GLY A 161 16.64 -13.81 11.31
N GLU A 162 17.11 -14.39 12.40
CA GLU A 162 16.32 -15.24 13.27
C GLU A 162 15.97 -14.52 14.57
N TYR A 163 14.68 -14.32 14.84
CA TYR A 163 14.18 -13.89 16.14
C TYR A 163 14.09 -15.07 17.08
N ILE A 164 14.72 -14.95 18.26
CA ILE A 164 14.64 -15.92 19.36
C ILE A 164 13.92 -15.23 20.50
N PHE A 165 12.82 -15.81 20.97
CA PHE A 165 12.04 -15.26 22.06
C PHE A 165 11.44 -16.35 22.93
N LYS A 166 11.16 -16.04 24.18
CA LYS A 166 10.47 -16.94 25.09
C LYS A 166 9.30 -16.27 25.77
N PHE A 167 8.30 -17.06 26.10
CA PHE A 167 7.13 -16.62 26.85
C PHE A 167 6.68 -17.72 27.81
N ALA A 168 5.95 -17.30 28.85
CA ALA A 168 5.39 -18.20 29.86
C ALA A 168 4.14 -17.58 30.48
N ASN A 169 3.36 -18.36 31.20
CA ASN A 169 2.37 -17.82 32.13
C ASN A 169 3.08 -16.98 33.21
N LEU A 170 2.35 -16.06 33.84
CA LEU A 170 2.96 -15.21 34.89
C LEU A 170 3.47 -16.02 36.10
N ASP A 171 2.91 -17.19 36.37
CA ASP A 171 3.39 -18.11 37.39
C ASP A 171 4.63 -18.94 36.99
N GLY A 172 5.14 -18.72 35.77
CA GLY A 172 6.28 -19.43 35.21
C GLY A 172 5.93 -20.76 34.53
N SER A 173 4.69 -21.21 34.61
CA SER A 173 4.26 -22.43 33.92
C SER A 173 4.18 -22.22 32.39
N ASN A 174 4.26 -23.33 31.63
CA ASN A 174 4.20 -23.35 30.18
C ASN A 174 5.23 -22.41 29.52
N GLU A 175 6.45 -22.39 30.05
CA GLU A 175 7.56 -21.70 29.42
C GLU A 175 7.92 -22.35 28.09
N ILE A 176 7.94 -21.55 27.04
CA ILE A 176 8.27 -21.97 25.68
C ILE A 176 9.28 -20.99 25.12
N THR A 177 10.32 -21.51 24.47
CA THR A 177 11.22 -20.74 23.62
C THR A 177 10.93 -21.03 22.16
N GLN A 178 10.81 -19.99 21.36
CA GLN A 178 10.54 -20.06 19.93
C GLN A 178 11.61 -19.35 19.11
N SER A 179 11.71 -19.75 17.86
CA SER A 179 12.56 -19.16 16.87
C SER A 179 11.77 -18.95 15.57
N ILE A 180 11.91 -17.77 14.98
CA ILE A 180 11.25 -17.37 13.73
C ILE A 180 12.29 -16.78 12.78
N SER A 181 12.45 -17.39 11.60
CA SER A 181 13.40 -16.93 10.59
C SER A 181 12.72 -16.04 9.54
N LYS A 182 13.25 -14.84 9.33
CA LYS A 182 12.84 -13.91 8.27
C LYS A 182 13.00 -14.50 6.87
N THR A 183 14.00 -15.35 6.67
CA THR A 183 14.39 -15.87 5.35
C THR A 183 13.30 -16.67 4.66
N ASN A 184 12.36 -17.21 5.43
CA ASN A 184 11.23 -17.99 4.91
C ASN A 184 10.05 -17.14 4.44
N TYR A 185 10.10 -15.79 4.67
CA TYR A 185 8.97 -14.88 4.46
C TYR A 185 9.40 -13.56 3.80
N THR A 186 10.45 -13.56 3.01
CA THR A 186 11.06 -12.36 2.41
C THR A 186 10.16 -11.62 1.42
N ASP A 187 9.09 -12.25 0.97
CA ASP A 187 8.08 -11.70 0.08
C ASP A 187 6.90 -11.01 0.80
N LYS A 188 6.90 -11.02 2.16
CA LYS A 188 5.87 -10.43 3.03
C LYS A 188 6.48 -9.33 3.89
N ASN A 189 5.65 -8.45 4.46
CA ASN A 189 6.15 -7.42 5.37
C ASN A 189 6.37 -7.97 6.78
N PHE A 190 5.51 -8.91 7.22
CA PHE A 190 5.55 -9.44 8.58
C PHE A 190 5.29 -10.94 8.64
N ILE A 191 5.84 -11.54 9.70
CA ILE A 191 5.55 -12.91 10.13
C ILE A 191 4.68 -12.80 11.39
N TYR A 192 3.46 -13.31 11.32
CA TYR A 192 2.50 -13.24 12.41
C TYR A 192 2.58 -14.47 13.30
N PHE A 193 2.40 -14.27 14.61
CA PHE A 193 2.49 -15.34 15.59
C PHE A 193 1.36 -15.26 16.62
N SER A 194 0.77 -16.40 16.95
CA SER A 194 -0.14 -16.55 18.08
C SER A 194 0.58 -17.14 19.28
N ILE A 195 0.65 -16.41 20.38
CA ILE A 195 1.24 -16.86 21.64
C ILE A 195 0.43 -18.02 22.23
N ASP A 196 -0.90 -17.88 22.24
CA ASP A 196 -1.76 -18.89 22.86
C ASP A 196 -1.78 -20.22 22.09
N GLN A 197 -1.67 -20.16 20.76
CA GLN A 197 -1.61 -21.35 19.90
C GLN A 197 -0.18 -21.83 19.69
N ASN A 198 0.80 -21.02 20.07
CA ASN A 198 2.23 -21.29 19.87
C ASN A 198 2.54 -21.62 18.40
N THR A 199 2.06 -20.79 17.47
CA THR A 199 2.19 -21.07 16.04
C THR A 199 2.31 -19.81 15.21
N ILE A 200 3.01 -19.93 14.09
CA ILE A 200 3.05 -18.91 13.03
C ILE A 200 1.72 -18.94 12.27
N ILE A 201 1.18 -17.76 12.01
CA ILE A 201 -0.06 -17.59 11.24
C ILE A 201 0.30 -16.98 9.89
N ASP A 202 0.16 -17.74 8.82
CA ASP A 202 0.37 -17.27 7.45
C ASP A 202 -0.85 -16.49 6.95
N ARG A 203 -0.91 -15.21 7.31
CA ARG A 203 -2.07 -14.38 7.09
C ARG A 203 -1.88 -13.24 6.08
N GLU A 204 -0.69 -12.70 5.93
CA GLU A 204 -0.41 -11.60 5.01
C GLU A 204 -0.24 -12.13 3.57
N PRO A 205 -0.81 -11.47 2.53
CA PRO A 205 -0.45 -11.74 1.14
C PRO A 205 1.00 -11.36 0.86
N ILE A 206 1.51 -11.74 -0.32
CA ILE A 206 2.78 -11.24 -0.82
C ILE A 206 2.74 -9.70 -0.86
N SER A 207 3.76 -9.04 -0.30
CA SER A 207 3.81 -7.58 -0.16
C SER A 207 3.60 -6.84 -1.48
N SER A 208 4.01 -7.45 -2.58
CA SER A 208 3.83 -6.87 -3.90
C SER A 208 2.40 -6.98 -4.47
N GLU A 209 1.48 -7.65 -3.80
CA GLU A 209 0.13 -7.91 -4.32
C GLU A 209 -0.94 -6.97 -3.77
N TRP A 210 -0.63 -6.16 -2.75
CA TRP A 210 -1.61 -5.27 -2.14
C TRP A 210 -1.05 -3.85 -1.95
N ASP A 211 -1.94 -2.85 -1.89
CA ASP A 211 -1.59 -1.45 -1.78
C ASP A 211 -2.10 -0.84 -0.47
N ILE A 212 -3.28 -1.24 -0.02
CA ILE A 212 -3.91 -0.74 1.20
C ILE A 212 -4.52 -1.87 2.02
N THR A 213 -4.67 -1.66 3.34
CA THR A 213 -5.34 -2.62 4.21
C THR A 213 -6.38 -1.93 5.08
N PHE A 214 -7.58 -2.51 5.13
CA PHE A 214 -8.64 -2.09 6.04
C PHE A 214 -8.51 -2.88 7.34
N THR A 215 -8.27 -2.17 8.45
CA THR A 215 -7.96 -2.82 9.73
C THR A 215 -8.35 -1.95 10.91
N LYS A 216 -8.27 -2.53 12.12
CA LYS A 216 -8.25 -1.77 13.37
C LYS A 216 -6.81 -1.54 13.80
N TYR A 217 -6.53 -0.35 14.33
CA TYR A 217 -5.24 0.01 14.89
C TYR A 217 -5.42 1.07 15.98
N ILE A 218 -4.37 1.34 16.74
CA ILE A 218 -4.39 2.40 17.75
C ILE A 218 -3.98 3.73 17.11
N SER A 219 -4.75 4.77 17.35
CA SER A 219 -4.44 6.15 16.96
C SER A 219 -4.62 7.09 18.16
N PRO A 220 -3.84 8.16 18.29
CA PRO A 220 -4.00 9.13 19.37
C PRO A 220 -5.22 10.03 19.11
N VAL A 221 -6.35 9.63 19.66
CA VAL A 221 -7.58 10.45 19.65
C VAL A 221 -7.59 11.31 20.92
N GLN A 222 -7.60 12.64 20.76
CA GLN A 222 -7.47 13.58 21.88
C GLN A 222 -6.26 13.28 22.79
N ALA A 223 -5.13 12.94 22.17
CA ALA A 223 -3.88 12.56 22.83
C ALA A 223 -3.96 11.28 23.70
N MET A 224 -4.99 10.47 23.56
CA MET A 224 -5.11 9.18 24.20
C MET A 224 -5.09 8.05 23.16
N PRO A 225 -4.43 6.92 23.44
CA PRO A 225 -4.47 5.75 22.58
C PRO A 225 -5.91 5.25 22.45
N TYR A 226 -6.42 5.18 21.23
CA TYR A 226 -7.80 4.76 20.96
C TYR A 226 -7.87 3.83 19.75
N PRO A 227 -8.58 2.69 19.87
CA PRO A 227 -8.73 1.77 18.75
C PRO A 227 -9.68 2.34 17.69
N VAL A 228 -9.14 2.65 16.53
CA VAL A 228 -9.89 3.14 15.37
C VAL A 228 -9.99 2.07 14.29
N THR A 229 -10.98 2.21 13.42
CA THR A 229 -11.11 1.41 12.19
C THR A 229 -10.82 2.32 11.01
N GLY A 230 -9.83 1.96 10.21
CA GLY A 230 -9.39 2.80 9.10
C GLY A 230 -8.61 2.01 8.05
N VAL A 231 -7.85 2.76 7.27
CA VAL A 231 -7.07 2.26 6.14
C VAL A 231 -5.61 2.64 6.34
N LEU A 232 -4.74 1.64 6.28
CA LEU A 232 -3.30 1.83 6.28
C LEU A 232 -2.73 1.46 4.90
N THR A 233 -1.69 2.16 4.47
CA THR A 233 -1.00 1.88 3.20
C THR A 233 0.08 0.83 3.36
N ASN A 234 0.40 0.13 2.29
CA ASN A 234 1.54 -0.77 2.23
C ASN A 234 2.86 0.01 2.11
N ASN A 235 3.97 -0.67 2.31
CA ASN A 235 5.29 -0.15 1.96
C ASN A 235 5.32 0.22 0.45
N ASN A 236 5.97 1.33 0.12
CA ASN A 236 6.07 1.85 -1.26
C ASN A 236 4.72 2.26 -1.90
N THR A 237 3.70 2.51 -1.07
CA THR A 237 2.44 3.13 -1.49
C THR A 237 2.39 4.53 -0.89
N GLU A 238 2.26 5.54 -1.74
CA GLU A 238 2.15 6.94 -1.30
C GLU A 238 0.73 7.45 -1.52
N VAL A 239 0.28 8.34 -0.66
CA VAL A 239 -1.07 8.89 -0.73
C VAL A 239 -1.05 10.40 -0.64
N ALA A 240 -1.76 11.06 -1.56
CA ALA A 240 -2.10 12.47 -1.46
C ALA A 240 -3.58 12.63 -1.12
N LYS A 241 -3.87 13.43 -0.08
CA LYS A 241 -5.23 13.71 0.40
C LYS A 241 -5.71 15.04 -0.18
N ALA A 242 -6.83 15.04 -0.90
CA ALA A 242 -7.51 16.23 -1.38
C ALA A 242 -8.79 16.47 -0.56
N THR A 243 -8.90 17.62 0.09
CA THR A 243 -10.05 18.01 0.93
C THR A 243 -10.72 19.26 0.38
N GLY A 244 -12.02 19.45 0.71
CA GLY A 244 -12.78 20.59 0.22
C GLY A 244 -13.09 20.54 -1.27
N VAL A 245 -13.04 19.36 -1.86
CA VAL A 245 -13.32 19.13 -3.28
C VAL A 245 -14.83 19.08 -3.50
N THR A 246 -15.34 19.90 -4.44
CA THR A 246 -16.78 19.99 -4.70
C THR A 246 -17.34 18.71 -5.31
N ASP A 247 -16.61 18.08 -6.21
CA ASP A 247 -16.96 16.82 -6.86
C ASP A 247 -15.76 15.86 -6.85
N PRO A 248 -15.60 15.07 -5.78
CA PRO A 248 -14.48 14.15 -5.66
C PRO A 248 -14.42 13.07 -6.74
N LEU A 249 -15.55 12.68 -7.32
CA LEU A 249 -15.61 11.63 -8.35
C LEU A 249 -15.07 12.08 -9.71
N THR A 250 -14.99 13.39 -9.94
CA THR A 250 -14.45 13.93 -11.19
C THR A 250 -13.15 14.73 -11.00
N TYR A 251 -12.65 14.82 -9.76
CA TYR A 251 -11.45 15.59 -9.45
C TYR A 251 -10.18 14.83 -9.84
N PHE A 252 -9.36 15.43 -10.72
CA PHE A 252 -8.16 14.79 -11.29
C PHE A 252 -6.84 15.48 -10.91
N ASP A 253 -6.88 16.60 -10.22
CA ASP A 253 -5.70 17.41 -9.98
C ASP A 253 -4.86 16.88 -8.80
N TYR A 254 -4.22 15.73 -9.02
CA TYR A 254 -3.32 15.14 -8.04
C TYR A 254 -1.99 15.89 -7.93
N SER A 255 -1.59 16.66 -8.96
CA SER A 255 -0.30 17.33 -9.01
C SER A 255 -0.17 18.50 -8.01
N ASN A 256 -1.29 19.02 -7.54
CA ASN A 256 -1.34 20.08 -6.53
C ASN A 256 -1.41 19.56 -5.09
N HIS A 257 -1.27 18.25 -4.89
CA HIS A 257 -1.29 17.62 -3.57
C HIS A 257 0.01 16.88 -3.29
N ASN A 258 0.49 16.96 -2.05
CA ASN A 258 1.71 16.28 -1.64
C ASN A 258 1.43 14.80 -1.35
N PHE A 259 2.16 13.93 -2.00
CA PHE A 259 2.18 12.52 -1.67
C PHE A 259 2.99 12.29 -0.39
N ASN A 260 2.45 11.49 0.51
CA ASN A 260 3.03 11.12 1.79
C ASN A 260 3.09 9.59 1.90
N ASN A 261 4.17 9.07 2.48
CA ASN A 261 4.40 7.65 2.71
C ASN A 261 4.07 7.20 4.15
N GLU A 262 3.51 8.08 4.99
CA GLU A 262 2.97 7.65 6.28
C GLU A 262 1.84 6.65 6.07
N ILE A 263 1.89 5.54 6.79
CA ILE A 263 0.96 4.44 6.57
C ILE A 263 -0.50 4.80 6.86
N ASN A 264 -0.76 5.81 7.68
CA ASN A 264 -2.09 6.32 7.99
C ASN A 264 -2.52 7.52 7.12
N SER A 265 -1.88 7.76 5.97
CA SER A 265 -2.21 8.88 5.07
C SER A 265 -3.67 8.90 4.61
N ILE A 266 -4.32 7.73 4.52
CA ILE A 266 -5.78 7.60 4.40
C ILE A 266 -6.41 7.68 5.80
N GLY A 267 -5.96 6.82 6.71
CA GLY A 267 -6.33 6.83 8.11
C GLY A 267 -7.78 6.45 8.39
N TYR A 268 -8.35 7.03 9.43
CA TYR A 268 -9.73 6.76 9.86
C TYR A 268 -10.65 7.99 9.76
N ASP A 269 -10.10 9.18 9.54
CA ASP A 269 -10.77 10.50 9.61
C ASP A 269 -11.64 10.85 8.39
N TRP A 270 -11.71 9.95 7.40
CA TRP A 270 -12.60 10.10 6.24
C TRP A 270 -14.08 9.93 6.59
N LYS A 271 -14.37 9.53 7.83
CA LYS A 271 -15.70 9.38 8.40
C LYS A 271 -15.76 9.90 9.82
N SER A 272 -16.93 10.33 10.26
CA SER A 272 -17.22 10.75 11.62
C SER A 272 -18.51 10.07 12.13
N TYR A 273 -18.65 9.93 13.45
CA TYR A 273 -19.86 9.38 14.05
C TYR A 273 -20.78 10.51 14.54
N GLN A 274 -22.01 10.56 14.01
CA GLN A 274 -23.02 11.56 14.30
C GLN A 274 -24.38 10.89 14.60
N GLY A 275 -24.38 9.83 15.45
CA GLY A 275 -25.52 8.92 15.61
C GLY A 275 -25.53 7.79 14.58
N SER A 276 -24.99 8.01 13.39
CA SER A 276 -24.56 7.05 12.39
C SER A 276 -23.22 7.52 11.82
N PHE A 277 -22.51 6.66 11.09
CA PHE A 277 -21.30 7.11 10.39
C PHE A 277 -21.66 7.97 9.18
N VAL A 278 -20.98 9.09 9.06
CA VAL A 278 -21.06 10.04 7.95
C VAL A 278 -19.69 10.15 7.30
N VAL A 279 -19.64 9.88 6.01
CA VAL A 279 -18.42 10.02 5.20
C VAL A 279 -18.24 11.47 4.79
N ASP A 280 -17.01 11.94 4.71
CA ASP A 280 -16.67 13.26 4.21
C ASP A 280 -16.85 13.30 2.68
N ALA A 281 -17.98 13.85 2.23
CA ALA A 281 -18.37 13.91 0.82
C ALA A 281 -17.51 14.85 -0.04
N ASN A 282 -16.63 15.66 0.58
CA ASN A 282 -15.78 16.62 -0.10
C ASN A 282 -14.29 16.20 -0.09
N ARG A 283 -14.03 14.89 -0.05
CA ARG A 283 -12.69 14.33 0.05
C ARG A 283 -12.45 13.22 -0.95
N CYS A 284 -11.28 13.23 -1.57
CA CYS A 284 -10.74 12.08 -2.28
C CYS A 284 -9.27 11.87 -1.92
N TYR A 285 -8.78 10.70 -2.28
CA TYR A 285 -7.38 10.33 -2.12
C TYR A 285 -6.81 9.93 -3.46
N PHE A 286 -5.57 10.33 -3.71
CA PHE A 286 -4.77 9.85 -4.82
C PHE A 286 -3.75 8.87 -4.27
N ILE A 287 -3.83 7.63 -4.71
CA ILE A 287 -2.95 6.54 -4.27
C ILE A 287 -1.98 6.25 -5.40
N LYS A 288 -0.69 6.46 -5.12
CA LYS A 288 0.39 6.07 -6.02
C LYS A 288 0.86 4.69 -5.59
N ASP A 289 0.57 3.69 -6.43
CA ASP A 289 0.96 2.31 -6.20
C ASP A 289 2.45 2.07 -6.48
N LYS A 290 2.96 0.90 -6.15
CA LYS A 290 4.36 0.50 -6.38
C LYS A 290 4.81 0.53 -7.85
N ASN A 291 3.86 0.55 -8.79
CA ASN A 291 4.13 0.66 -10.23
C ASN A 291 4.03 2.11 -10.70
N GLU A 292 3.98 3.08 -9.77
CA GLU A 292 3.82 4.51 -10.04
C GLU A 292 2.47 4.89 -10.68
N ASN A 293 1.48 3.97 -10.76
CA ASN A 293 0.15 4.30 -11.22
C ASN A 293 -0.56 5.15 -10.16
N ILE A 294 -1.36 6.11 -10.60
CA ILE A 294 -2.13 6.96 -9.70
C ILE A 294 -3.60 6.60 -9.80
N TRP A 295 -4.14 6.19 -8.68
CA TRP A 295 -5.53 5.83 -8.49
C TRP A 295 -6.25 6.89 -7.68
N ARG A 296 -7.49 7.24 -8.05
CA ARG A 296 -8.38 8.01 -7.20
C ARG A 296 -9.24 7.06 -6.37
N LEU A 297 -9.37 7.35 -5.08
CA LEU A 297 -10.24 6.64 -4.15
C LEU A 297 -11.18 7.64 -3.49
N VAL A 298 -12.48 7.36 -3.50
CA VAL A 298 -13.55 8.17 -2.87
C VAL A 298 -14.42 7.24 -2.04
N PHE A 299 -14.52 7.48 -0.74
CA PHE A 299 -15.41 6.71 0.14
C PHE A 299 -16.85 7.17 -0.03
N ASN A 300 -17.79 6.22 -0.09
CA ASN A 300 -19.23 6.46 -0.24
C ASN A 300 -19.98 6.22 1.06
N SER A 301 -19.70 5.09 1.75
CA SER A 301 -20.41 4.72 2.98
C SER A 301 -19.58 3.86 3.91
N PHE A 302 -20.01 3.80 5.18
CA PHE A 302 -19.48 2.92 6.21
C PHE A 302 -20.60 2.51 7.17
N ASP A 303 -20.87 1.21 7.28
CA ASP A 303 -21.98 0.70 8.10
C ASP A 303 -21.63 0.52 9.58
N GLY A 304 -20.35 0.73 9.95
CA GLY A 304 -19.91 0.58 11.32
C GLY A 304 -19.76 -0.90 11.74
N MET A 305 -19.82 -1.14 13.06
CA MET A 305 -19.46 -2.44 13.65
C MET A 305 -20.45 -3.56 13.37
N SER A 306 -21.66 -3.27 12.90
CA SER A 306 -22.69 -4.29 12.67
C SER A 306 -22.34 -5.23 11.52
N THR A 307 -21.75 -4.69 10.46
CA THR A 307 -21.38 -5.45 9.25
C THR A 307 -19.93 -5.23 8.86
N GLY A 308 -19.33 -4.10 9.26
CA GLY A 308 -18.00 -3.69 8.81
C GLY A 308 -17.93 -3.36 7.32
N ASN A 309 -19.07 -3.10 6.66
CA ASN A 309 -19.09 -2.76 5.24
C ASN A 309 -18.51 -1.37 4.99
N VAL A 310 -17.71 -1.28 3.97
CA VAL A 310 -17.15 -0.05 3.40
C VAL A 310 -17.48 -0.04 1.92
N GLU A 311 -18.09 1.03 1.45
CA GLU A 311 -18.28 1.26 0.02
C GLU A 311 -17.45 2.45 -0.43
N PHE A 312 -16.77 2.30 -1.57
CA PHE A 312 -15.92 3.33 -2.15
C PHE A 312 -15.83 3.19 -3.67
N ASN A 313 -15.44 4.28 -4.33
CA ASN A 313 -15.14 4.29 -5.76
C ASN A 313 -13.63 4.30 -5.97
N THR A 314 -13.15 3.56 -6.96
CA THR A 314 -11.77 3.60 -7.44
C THR A 314 -11.73 3.90 -8.92
N GLU A 315 -10.73 4.67 -9.35
CA GLU A 315 -10.49 4.95 -10.76
C GLU A 315 -9.00 5.12 -11.02
N LEU A 316 -8.49 4.51 -12.08
CA LEU A 316 -7.13 4.74 -12.54
C LEU A 316 -7.04 6.10 -13.24
N ILE A 317 -6.34 7.06 -12.62
CA ILE A 317 -6.20 8.43 -13.14
C ILE A 317 -4.98 8.54 -14.04
N PHE A 318 -3.88 7.90 -13.66
CA PHE A 318 -2.64 7.92 -14.40
C PHE A 318 -2.01 6.53 -14.38
N ASN A 319 -1.74 6.02 -15.57
CA ASN A 319 -1.07 4.74 -15.75
C ASN A 319 0.37 4.98 -16.18
N THR A 320 1.34 4.58 -15.34
CA THR A 320 2.76 4.60 -15.67
C THR A 320 3.19 3.39 -16.48
N SER A 321 2.39 2.33 -16.52
CA SER A 321 2.64 1.28 -17.48
C SER A 321 2.27 1.76 -18.89
N SER A 322 3.08 2.69 -19.44
CA SER A 322 3.56 2.36 -20.76
C SER A 322 4.11 0.93 -20.59
N GLU A 323 3.51 -0.06 -21.25
CA GLU A 323 4.20 -1.29 -21.62
C GLU A 323 5.65 -0.90 -21.84
N ASN A 324 6.61 -1.65 -21.29
CA ASN A 324 8.03 -1.39 -21.52
C ASN A 324 8.23 -0.80 -22.91
N ILE A 325 8.17 0.50 -23.03
CA ILE A 325 8.82 1.17 -24.10
C ILE A 325 10.26 0.89 -23.72
N ASN A 326 10.78 -0.22 -24.22
CA ASN A 326 12.21 -0.47 -24.27
C ASN A 326 12.78 0.88 -24.55
N LYS A 327 13.72 1.36 -23.74
CA LYS A 327 14.43 2.63 -23.80
C LYS A 327 14.97 2.85 -25.21
N ALA A 328 14.04 2.94 -26.15
CA ALA A 328 14.22 3.03 -27.56
C ALA A 328 13.56 4.30 -28.00
N SER A 329 14.36 5.20 -28.44
CA SER A 329 14.00 6.26 -29.36
C SER A 329 13.17 7.37 -28.73
N SER A 330 13.83 8.44 -28.35
CA SER A 330 13.18 9.72 -28.05
C SER A 330 12.31 10.15 -29.23
N LEU A 331 10.98 10.04 -29.08
CA LEU A 331 10.05 10.66 -29.98
C LEU A 331 10.11 12.17 -29.75
N ASN A 332 10.58 12.92 -30.72
CA ASN A 332 10.68 14.36 -30.64
C ASN A 332 9.81 14.99 -31.73
N VAL A 333 8.97 15.94 -31.33
CA VAL A 333 8.09 16.68 -32.25
C VAL A 333 8.41 18.16 -32.16
N PHE A 334 8.78 18.77 -33.30
CA PHE A 334 9.16 20.18 -33.33
C PHE A 334 8.92 20.83 -34.70
N PRO A 335 8.47 22.13 -34.78
CA PRO A 335 8.04 22.90 -33.62
C PRO A 335 6.76 22.33 -32.98
N ASN A 336 6.67 22.47 -31.67
CA ASN A 336 5.45 22.20 -30.90
C ASN A 336 5.36 23.27 -29.79
N PRO A 337 4.43 24.22 -29.83
CA PRO A 337 3.30 24.36 -30.79
C PRO A 337 3.69 24.58 -32.24
N THR A 338 2.77 24.22 -33.16
CA THR A 338 2.92 24.38 -34.63
C THR A 338 1.74 25.10 -35.24
N THR A 339 1.99 25.77 -36.39
CA THR A 339 0.93 26.49 -37.16
C THR A 339 0.63 25.87 -38.54
N GLN A 340 1.59 25.13 -39.12
CA GLN A 340 1.44 24.57 -40.47
C GLN A 340 1.99 23.15 -40.58
N ASN A 341 3.23 22.95 -40.14
CA ASN A 341 3.90 21.66 -40.21
C ASN A 341 4.73 21.45 -38.96
N THR A 342 4.81 20.21 -38.49
CA THR A 342 5.74 19.77 -37.45
C THR A 342 6.58 18.64 -37.96
N ASN A 343 7.76 18.48 -37.41
CA ASN A 343 8.66 17.37 -37.71
C ASN A 343 8.67 16.38 -36.56
N LEU A 344 8.60 15.12 -36.90
CA LEU A 344 8.75 14.01 -36.00
C LEU A 344 10.15 13.39 -36.20
N ILE A 345 10.95 13.32 -35.16
CA ILE A 345 12.19 12.51 -35.12
C ILE A 345 11.93 11.30 -34.24
N PHE A 346 12.14 10.14 -34.81
CA PHE A 346 12.01 8.87 -34.15
C PHE A 346 12.93 7.82 -34.77
N ASP A 347 13.50 6.95 -33.94
CA ASP A 347 14.33 5.82 -34.41
C ASP A 347 13.44 4.57 -34.49
N PHE A 348 13.13 4.17 -35.72
CA PHE A 348 12.24 3.07 -36.00
C PHE A 348 13.07 1.78 -36.13
N GLU A 349 12.92 0.89 -35.18
CA GLU A 349 13.56 -0.44 -35.25
C GLU A 349 12.83 -1.35 -36.23
N GLU A 350 11.56 -1.08 -36.53
CA GLU A 350 10.66 -1.90 -37.35
C GLU A 350 9.61 -1.04 -38.06
N GLU A 351 8.79 -1.67 -38.93
CA GLU A 351 7.66 -1.01 -39.59
C GLU A 351 6.62 -0.53 -38.59
N CYS A 352 6.20 0.72 -38.68
CA CYS A 352 5.32 1.38 -37.71
C CYS A 352 4.18 2.16 -38.40
N LEU A 353 3.09 2.35 -37.65
CA LEU A 353 1.98 3.20 -38.00
C LEU A 353 1.98 4.45 -37.12
N ILE A 354 1.96 5.64 -37.71
CA ILE A 354 1.83 6.93 -37.02
C ILE A 354 0.40 7.40 -37.16
N ASN A 355 -0.28 7.60 -36.03
CA ASN A 355 -1.61 8.20 -36.00
C ASN A 355 -1.60 9.48 -35.15
N ILE A 356 -2.45 10.45 -35.55
CA ILE A 356 -2.73 11.62 -34.74
C ILE A 356 -4.23 11.63 -34.44
N TYR A 357 -4.57 11.86 -33.19
CA TYR A 357 -5.93 11.91 -32.68
C TYR A 357 -6.24 13.27 -32.09
N ASP A 358 -7.46 13.74 -32.22
CA ASP A 358 -7.96 14.91 -31.50
C ASP A 358 -8.27 14.54 -30.02
N ILE A 359 -8.72 15.53 -29.25
CA ILE A 359 -9.11 15.36 -27.83
C ILE A 359 -10.32 14.46 -27.62
N PHE A 360 -11.11 14.16 -28.66
CA PHE A 360 -12.25 13.25 -28.63
C PHE A 360 -11.87 11.82 -29.06
N GLY A 361 -10.58 11.59 -29.39
CA GLY A 361 -10.09 10.30 -29.88
C GLY A 361 -10.37 10.04 -31.35
N VAL A 362 -10.81 11.07 -32.10
CA VAL A 362 -11.00 10.93 -33.54
C VAL A 362 -9.65 10.98 -34.25
N GLN A 363 -9.36 9.98 -35.07
CA GLN A 363 -8.16 9.95 -35.88
C GLN A 363 -8.20 11.01 -37.01
N VAL A 364 -7.31 11.98 -36.95
CA VAL A 364 -7.20 13.05 -37.94
C VAL A 364 -6.07 12.83 -38.94
N TYR A 365 -5.13 11.95 -38.64
CA TYR A 365 -4.01 11.60 -39.52
C TYR A 365 -3.55 10.17 -39.31
N SER A 366 -3.10 9.51 -40.38
CA SER A 366 -2.48 8.21 -40.33
C SER A 366 -1.42 8.07 -41.44
N ASN A 367 -0.27 7.51 -41.07
CA ASN A 367 0.79 7.24 -42.04
C ASN A 367 1.57 5.98 -41.64
N GLN A 368 1.70 5.03 -42.57
CA GLN A 368 2.46 3.82 -42.37
C GLN A 368 3.90 4.01 -42.87
N LEU A 369 4.86 3.64 -42.03
CA LEU A 369 6.29 3.69 -42.34
C LEU A 369 6.82 2.28 -42.53
N ASN A 370 7.35 2.01 -43.72
CA ASN A 370 7.91 0.72 -44.10
C ASN A 370 9.45 0.74 -44.11
N SER A 371 10.06 1.51 -43.21
CA SER A 371 11.52 1.62 -43.13
C SER A 371 11.99 1.78 -41.70
N THR A 372 13.17 1.23 -41.40
CA THR A 372 13.81 1.28 -40.07
C THR A 372 14.87 2.37 -39.98
N GLY A 373 15.32 2.64 -38.74
CA GLY A 373 16.37 3.61 -38.40
C GLY A 373 15.82 4.99 -38.06
N LEU A 374 16.72 5.89 -37.72
CA LEU A 374 16.39 7.29 -37.38
C LEU A 374 15.79 8.02 -38.57
N LYS A 375 14.58 8.52 -38.42
CA LYS A 375 13.84 9.25 -39.45
C LYS A 375 13.41 10.62 -38.97
N LEU A 376 13.46 11.57 -39.92
CA LEU A 376 12.79 12.86 -39.80
C LEU A 376 11.55 12.85 -40.73
N ILE A 377 10.38 12.95 -40.15
CA ILE A 377 9.11 12.87 -40.86
C ILE A 377 8.41 14.20 -40.72
N ASN A 378 8.06 14.83 -41.85
CA ASN A 378 7.26 16.03 -41.85
C ASN A 378 5.77 15.68 -41.77
N LEU A 379 5.09 16.22 -40.75
CA LEU A 379 3.68 16.01 -40.49
C LEU A 379 2.93 17.28 -40.87
N PRO A 380 1.99 17.24 -41.87
CA PRO A 380 1.25 18.39 -42.31
C PRO A 380 0.10 18.69 -41.35
N THR A 381 0.28 19.62 -40.44
CA THR A 381 -0.71 20.04 -39.45
C THR A 381 -1.53 21.27 -39.85
N GLY A 382 -1.24 21.86 -40.97
CA GLY A 382 -1.87 23.11 -41.40
C GLY A 382 -3.37 23.00 -41.74
N ASN A 383 -3.91 21.79 -41.86
CA ASN A 383 -5.33 21.51 -42.03
C ASN A 383 -6.04 21.11 -40.73
N PHE A 384 -5.35 21.11 -39.61
CA PHE A 384 -5.93 20.78 -38.31
C PHE A 384 -6.46 22.07 -37.66
N ASP A 385 -7.58 21.96 -36.98
CA ASP A 385 -8.10 23.08 -36.17
C ASP A 385 -7.13 23.37 -35.03
N ALA A 386 -7.09 24.62 -34.57
CA ALA A 386 -6.28 24.98 -33.41
C ALA A 386 -6.74 24.17 -32.17
N GLY A 387 -5.82 23.49 -31.53
CA GLY A 387 -6.16 22.61 -30.40
C GLY A 387 -5.04 21.66 -29.99
N LEU A 388 -5.38 20.78 -29.04
CA LEU A 388 -4.52 19.74 -28.54
C LEU A 388 -4.78 18.41 -29.28
N TYR A 389 -3.72 17.75 -29.69
CA TYR A 389 -3.75 16.48 -30.38
C TYR A 389 -2.78 15.51 -29.71
N PHE A 390 -2.98 14.19 -29.94
CA PHE A 390 -2.12 13.13 -29.48
C PHE A 390 -1.52 12.39 -30.68
N LEU A 391 -0.21 12.45 -30.83
CA LEU A 391 0.55 11.70 -31.80
C LEU A 391 0.94 10.36 -31.15
N VAL A 392 0.62 9.24 -31.82
CA VAL A 392 0.89 7.91 -31.33
C VAL A 392 1.53 7.08 -32.43
N VAL A 393 2.63 6.41 -32.11
CA VAL A 393 3.34 5.47 -32.97
C VAL A 393 3.01 4.07 -32.58
N TYR A 394 2.51 3.25 -33.52
CA TYR A 394 2.12 1.86 -33.30
C TYR A 394 2.99 0.90 -34.10
N LYS A 395 3.19 -0.28 -33.54
CA LYS A 395 3.56 -1.49 -34.27
C LYS A 395 2.47 -2.54 -34.03
N GLU A 396 1.82 -2.99 -35.09
CA GLU A 396 0.64 -3.84 -34.98
C GLU A 396 -0.42 -3.20 -34.02
N ASN A 397 -0.67 -3.83 -32.86
CA ASN A 397 -1.57 -3.32 -31.81
C ASN A 397 -0.83 -2.72 -30.61
N ARG A 398 0.51 -2.57 -30.69
CA ARG A 398 1.34 -2.07 -29.57
C ARG A 398 1.73 -0.62 -29.81
N VAL A 399 1.55 0.23 -28.79
CA VAL A 399 2.05 1.61 -28.78
C VAL A 399 3.55 1.59 -28.54
N LEU A 400 4.33 2.17 -29.44
CA LEU A 400 5.78 2.32 -29.30
C LEU A 400 6.16 3.64 -28.69
N ALA A 401 5.43 4.72 -29.04
CA ALA A 401 5.67 6.05 -28.48
C ALA A 401 4.41 6.92 -28.61
N LYS A 402 4.29 7.92 -27.74
CA LYS A 402 3.22 8.92 -27.80
C LYS A 402 3.75 10.29 -27.41
N GLU A 403 3.21 11.36 -28.02
CA GLU A 403 3.59 12.73 -27.73
C GLU A 403 2.38 13.65 -27.88
N LYS A 404 2.37 14.77 -27.14
CA LYS A 404 1.36 15.83 -27.29
C LYS A 404 1.76 16.75 -28.44
N LEU A 405 0.79 17.15 -29.24
CA LEU A 405 0.97 18.10 -30.34
C LEU A 405 -0.04 19.25 -30.16
N ILE A 406 0.46 20.45 -30.09
CA ILE A 406 -0.36 21.66 -29.99
C ILE A 406 -0.34 22.36 -31.34
N VAL A 407 -1.51 22.57 -31.94
CA VAL A 407 -1.73 23.34 -33.19
C VAL A 407 -2.32 24.67 -32.83
N GLN A 408 -1.76 25.79 -33.42
CA GLN A 408 -2.17 27.16 -33.19
C GLN A 408 -2.74 27.81 -34.46
#